data_a3e312e52122cdbb6101226ea17e5b97
#
_entry.id   a3e312e52122cdbb6101226ea17e5b97
#
_cell.length_a   1.000
_cell.length_b   1.000
_cell.length_c   1.000
_cell.angle_alpha   90.00
_cell.angle_beta   90.00
_cell.angle_gamma   90.00
#
_symmetry.space_group_name_H-M   'P 1'
#
loop_
_entity.id
_entity.type
_entity.pdbx_description
1 polymer ?
#
loop_
_entity_poly.entity_id
_entity_poly.type
_entity_poly.pdbx_seq_one_letter_code
_entity_poly.pdbx_strand_id
1 'polypeptide(L)'
;KKNYTIAIACIVFIIAACNNENKTKPQSLSELEKIAADTANFTQIQWIDSTMDFGTIKEGEVIEMKFKFKNTGTKPLFVLNVKAGCGCTSPDYSKEAIAPQQEGWVKGIFNSMNQKGMVNKNIQVTTNTSNKTISTLLFSGSVE
;
A
#
# COMPACT_ATOMS: atom_id res chain seq x y z
N LYS A 1 -42.80 -40.03 47.29
CA LYS A 1 -42.36 -40.08 45.89
C LYS A 1 -42.27 -38.67 45.42
N LYS A 2 -41.02 -38.12 45.36
CA LYS A 2 -40.73 -36.74 44.93
C LYS A 2 -40.28 -36.82 43.47
N ASN A 3 -41.07 -36.14 42.60
CA ASN A 3 -40.69 -35.95 41.21
C ASN A 3 -39.85 -34.68 41.10
N TYR A 4 -38.58 -34.81 40.67
CA TYR A 4 -37.75 -33.69 40.32
C TYR A 4 -37.87 -33.42 38.79
N THR A 5 -38.50 -32.34 38.45
CA THR A 5 -38.50 -31.79 37.10
C THR A 5 -37.20 -31.00 36.89
N ILE A 6 -36.34 -31.54 36.05
CA ILE A 6 -35.06 -30.90 35.65
C ILE A 6 -35.41 -29.91 34.54
N ALA A 7 -35.33 -28.61 34.86
CA ALA A 7 -35.38 -27.57 33.86
C ALA A 7 -34.03 -27.45 33.18
N ILE A 8 -33.96 -27.84 31.92
CA ILE A 8 -32.78 -27.64 31.07
C ILE A 8 -32.80 -26.19 30.55
N ALA A 9 -31.97 -25.35 31.13
CA ALA A 9 -31.73 -24.01 30.61
C ALA A 9 -30.79 -24.10 29.39
N CYS A 10 -31.36 -23.90 28.18
CA CYS A 10 -30.58 -23.75 26.97
C CYS A 10 -29.85 -22.41 27.02
N ILE A 11 -28.57 -22.44 27.35
CA ILE A 11 -27.67 -21.31 27.19
C ILE A 11 -27.32 -21.19 25.69
N VAL A 12 -27.97 -20.25 25.00
CA VAL A 12 -27.59 -19.92 23.62
C VAL A 12 -26.28 -19.10 23.69
N PHE A 13 -25.17 -19.76 23.39
CA PHE A 13 -23.91 -19.09 23.15
C PHE A 13 -24.01 -18.36 21.80
N ILE A 14 -24.22 -17.04 21.85
CA ILE A 14 -24.02 -16.17 20.68
C ILE A 14 -22.53 -16.06 20.47
N ILE A 15 -21.99 -16.86 19.55
CA ILE A 15 -20.64 -16.70 19.06
C ILE A 15 -20.67 -15.46 18.16
N ALA A 16 -20.19 -14.36 18.70
CA ALA A 16 -19.84 -13.20 17.88
C ALA A 16 -18.71 -13.60 16.94
N ALA A 17 -19.06 -13.89 15.69
CA ALA A 17 -18.07 -14.07 14.63
C ALA A 17 -17.37 -12.74 14.41
N CYS A 18 -16.18 -12.58 14.98
CA CYS A 18 -15.25 -11.55 14.56
C CYS A 18 -14.95 -11.83 13.09
N ASN A 19 -15.49 -10.98 12.20
CA ASN A 19 -15.04 -10.90 10.83
C ASN A 19 -13.57 -10.51 10.85
N ASN A 20 -12.70 -11.51 10.78
CA ASN A 20 -11.29 -11.30 10.49
C ASN A 20 -11.24 -10.89 9.01
N GLU A 21 -11.14 -9.60 8.74
CA GLU A 21 -10.85 -9.10 7.39
C GLU A 21 -9.48 -9.70 7.01
N ASN A 22 -9.53 -10.79 6.25
CA ASN A 22 -8.35 -11.41 5.68
C ASN A 22 -7.73 -10.41 4.70
N LYS A 23 -6.78 -9.64 5.18
CA LYS A 23 -5.89 -8.82 4.35
C LYS A 23 -5.05 -9.77 3.49
N THR A 24 -5.56 -10.08 2.32
CA THR A 24 -4.93 -11.03 1.41
C THR A 24 -3.71 -10.39 0.78
N LYS A 25 -2.53 -10.90 1.10
CA LYS A 25 -1.26 -10.52 0.47
C LYS A 25 -1.02 -11.48 -0.69
N PRO A 26 -0.79 -11.00 -1.93
CA PRO A 26 -0.37 -11.88 -3.03
C PRO A 26 0.96 -12.55 -2.67
N GLN A 27 1.01 -13.89 -2.79
CA GLN A 27 2.17 -14.67 -2.34
C GLN A 27 3.18 -14.96 -3.47
N SER A 28 2.79 -14.73 -4.74
CA SER A 28 3.64 -15.04 -5.89
C SER A 28 3.53 -14.00 -7.00
N LEU A 29 4.56 -13.95 -7.86
CA LEU A 29 4.55 -13.12 -9.08
C LEU A 29 3.39 -13.52 -10.01
N SER A 30 3.07 -14.81 -10.12
CA SER A 30 1.97 -15.30 -10.96
C SER A 30 0.59 -14.82 -10.48
N GLU A 31 0.41 -14.59 -9.19
CA GLU A 31 -0.82 -14.00 -8.64
C GLU A 31 -0.92 -12.52 -8.97
N LEU A 32 0.18 -11.77 -8.87
CA LEU A 32 0.22 -10.36 -9.28
C LEU A 32 -0.05 -10.19 -10.77
N GLU A 33 0.47 -11.07 -11.62
CA GLU A 33 0.19 -11.07 -13.07
C GLU A 33 -1.29 -11.34 -13.36
N LYS A 34 -1.92 -12.29 -12.65
CA LYS A 34 -3.36 -12.54 -12.77
C LYS A 34 -4.19 -11.34 -12.35
N ILE A 35 -3.84 -10.68 -11.25
CA ILE A 35 -4.51 -9.46 -10.79
C ILE A 35 -4.34 -8.33 -11.81
N ALA A 36 -3.16 -8.20 -12.41
CA ALA A 36 -2.88 -7.20 -13.44
C ALA A 36 -3.68 -7.43 -14.72
N ALA A 37 -3.97 -8.69 -15.08
CA ALA A 37 -4.75 -9.07 -16.26
C ALA A 37 -6.27 -9.01 -16.04
N ASP A 38 -6.73 -9.04 -14.80
CA ASP A 38 -8.15 -9.07 -14.44
C ASP A 38 -8.74 -7.65 -14.36
N THR A 39 -8.97 -7.05 -15.53
CA THR A 39 -9.53 -5.70 -15.64
C THR A 39 -10.95 -5.55 -15.09
N ALA A 40 -11.71 -6.64 -14.95
CA ALA A 40 -13.05 -6.65 -14.37
C ALA A 40 -13.01 -6.33 -12.85
N ASN A 41 -11.89 -6.60 -12.19
CA ASN A 41 -11.64 -6.31 -10.80
C ASN A 41 -10.73 -5.09 -10.56
N PHE A 42 -10.60 -4.22 -11.55
CA PHE A 42 -9.91 -2.95 -11.37
C PHE A 42 -10.72 -2.02 -10.46
N THR A 43 -9.98 -1.22 -9.69
CA THR A 43 -10.51 -0.24 -8.75
C THR A 43 -10.07 1.18 -9.13
N GLN A 44 -10.10 2.12 -8.21
CA GLN A 44 -9.66 3.50 -8.41
C GLN A 44 -8.70 3.91 -7.30
N ILE A 45 -7.68 4.68 -7.66
CA ILE A 45 -6.69 5.24 -6.74
C ILE A 45 -6.76 6.76 -6.74
N GLN A 46 -6.62 7.34 -5.54
CA GLN A 46 -6.38 8.76 -5.35
C GLN A 46 -5.10 8.92 -4.52
N TRP A 47 -4.10 9.57 -5.09
CA TRP A 47 -2.91 9.96 -4.35
C TRP A 47 -3.22 11.14 -3.44
N ILE A 48 -2.83 11.03 -2.17
CA ILE A 48 -2.89 12.12 -1.19
C ILE A 48 -1.63 12.95 -1.37
N ASP A 49 -0.48 12.26 -1.47
CA ASP A 49 0.81 12.86 -1.73
C ASP A 49 1.43 12.20 -2.96
N SER A 50 1.76 12.96 -4.00
CA SER A 50 2.42 12.47 -5.21
C SER A 50 3.74 13.19 -5.50
N THR A 51 4.01 14.26 -4.76
CA THR A 51 5.24 15.07 -4.86
C THR A 51 5.69 15.44 -3.46
N MET A 52 6.99 15.32 -3.19
CA MET A 52 7.60 15.69 -1.91
C MET A 52 8.87 16.50 -2.14
N ASP A 53 9.06 17.51 -1.30
CA ASP A 53 10.32 18.25 -1.18
C ASP A 53 10.97 17.85 0.15
N PHE A 54 12.19 17.33 0.08
CA PHE A 54 12.95 16.96 1.27
C PHE A 54 13.84 18.11 1.80
N GLY A 55 13.80 19.27 1.15
CA GLY A 55 14.60 20.44 1.52
C GLY A 55 16.09 20.26 1.25
N THR A 56 16.93 20.70 2.18
CA THR A 56 18.39 20.59 2.09
C THR A 56 18.92 19.56 3.08
N ILE A 57 19.72 18.63 2.60
CA ILE A 57 20.36 17.56 3.40
C ILE A 57 21.86 17.50 3.08
N LYS A 58 22.65 16.87 3.95
CA LYS A 58 24.07 16.66 3.72
C LYS A 58 24.32 15.42 2.87
N GLU A 59 25.43 15.42 2.11
CA GLU A 59 25.88 14.23 1.38
C GLU A 59 26.07 13.05 2.33
N GLY A 60 25.57 11.89 1.96
CA GLY A 60 25.58 10.65 2.74
C GLY A 60 24.42 10.47 3.69
N GLU A 61 23.53 11.46 3.85
CA GLU A 61 22.31 11.27 4.62
C GLU A 61 21.34 10.34 3.88
N VAL A 62 20.61 9.54 4.68
CA VAL A 62 19.56 8.65 4.20
C VAL A 62 18.22 9.17 4.69
N ILE A 63 17.32 9.43 3.78
CA ILE A 63 15.98 9.95 4.10
C ILE A 63 14.90 9.00 3.61
N GLU A 64 13.80 8.95 4.34
CA GLU A 64 12.60 8.19 3.98
C GLU A 64 11.46 9.15 3.61
N MET A 65 10.89 8.96 2.44
CA MET A 65 9.71 9.68 1.98
C MET A 65 8.55 8.71 1.82
N LYS A 66 7.40 9.05 2.42
CA LYS A 66 6.21 8.20 2.43
C LYS A 66 5.06 8.87 1.69
N PHE A 67 4.74 8.37 0.52
CA PHE A 67 3.62 8.80 -0.31
C PHE A 67 2.38 7.99 0.06
N LYS A 68 1.30 8.68 0.41
CA LYS A 68 0.04 8.06 0.77
C LYS A 68 -0.95 8.10 -0.38
N PHE A 69 -1.76 7.08 -0.48
CA PHE A 69 -2.88 7.01 -1.40
C PHE A 69 -4.10 6.37 -0.75
N LYS A 70 -5.27 6.60 -1.32
CA LYS A 70 -6.55 6.01 -0.91
C LYS A 70 -7.13 5.18 -2.04
N ASN A 71 -7.68 4.02 -1.73
CA ASN A 71 -8.53 3.27 -2.62
C ASN A 71 -9.91 3.90 -2.64
N THR A 72 -10.25 4.65 -3.69
CA THR A 72 -11.56 5.32 -3.85
C THR A 72 -12.57 4.49 -4.62
N GLY A 73 -12.18 3.32 -5.11
CA GLY A 73 -13.08 2.40 -5.78
C GLY A 73 -13.78 1.42 -4.84
N THR A 74 -14.40 0.40 -5.43
CA THR A 74 -15.24 -0.59 -4.73
C THR A 74 -14.61 -1.98 -4.64
N LYS A 75 -13.45 -2.17 -5.26
CA LYS A 75 -12.70 -3.44 -5.27
C LYS A 75 -11.37 -3.28 -4.52
N PRO A 76 -10.74 -4.37 -4.06
CA PRO A 76 -9.42 -4.30 -3.45
C PRO A 76 -8.37 -3.69 -4.40
N LEU A 77 -7.53 -2.80 -3.88
CA LEU A 77 -6.42 -2.22 -4.61
C LEU A 77 -5.12 -2.95 -4.24
N PHE A 78 -4.36 -3.34 -5.25
CA PHE A 78 -3.04 -3.95 -5.11
C PHE A 78 -1.98 -3.06 -5.75
N VAL A 79 -0.86 -2.88 -5.05
CA VAL A 79 0.37 -2.36 -5.64
C VAL A 79 1.08 -3.54 -6.32
N LEU A 80 1.12 -3.54 -7.64
CA LEU A 80 1.64 -4.64 -8.45
C LEU A 80 3.15 -4.56 -8.62
N ASN A 81 3.67 -3.33 -8.81
CA ASN A 81 5.10 -3.09 -9.00
C ASN A 81 5.48 -1.68 -8.54
N VAL A 82 6.69 -1.54 -8.02
CA VAL A 82 7.29 -0.25 -7.67
C VAL A 82 8.72 -0.23 -8.17
N LYS A 83 9.07 0.76 -8.99
CA LYS A 83 10.39 0.91 -9.60
C LYS A 83 10.92 2.31 -9.35
N ALA A 84 12.07 2.43 -8.68
CA ALA A 84 12.78 3.69 -8.56
C ALA A 84 13.48 4.04 -9.88
N GLY A 85 13.55 5.35 -10.17
CA GLY A 85 14.21 5.88 -11.36
C GLY A 85 15.74 5.82 -11.32
N CYS A 86 16.34 5.53 -10.16
CA CYS A 86 17.80 5.39 -9.96
C CYS A 86 18.13 4.32 -8.92
N GLY A 87 19.37 3.82 -8.93
CA GLY A 87 19.88 2.91 -7.91
C GLY A 87 20.11 3.55 -6.54
N CYS A 88 19.98 4.87 -6.41
CA CYS A 88 20.13 5.63 -5.17
C CYS A 88 18.86 5.62 -4.30
N THR A 89 17.77 5.00 -4.76
CA THR A 89 16.48 4.93 -4.06
C THR A 89 16.00 3.50 -3.98
N SER A 90 15.74 3.04 -2.75
CA SER A 90 15.15 1.72 -2.50
C SER A 90 13.66 1.90 -2.19
N PRO A 91 12.75 1.36 -3.02
CA PRO A 91 11.32 1.48 -2.78
C PRO A 91 10.81 0.37 -1.86
N ASP A 92 9.79 0.71 -1.06
CA ASP A 92 8.96 -0.23 -0.33
C ASP A 92 7.49 0.21 -0.40
N TYR A 93 6.53 -0.67 -0.13
CA TYR A 93 5.11 -0.37 -0.30
C TYR A 93 4.20 -1.33 0.47
N SER A 94 2.93 -0.95 0.63
CA SER A 94 1.89 -1.83 1.18
C SER A 94 1.75 -3.10 0.36
N LYS A 95 2.14 -4.25 0.92
CA LYS A 95 2.15 -5.56 0.23
C LYS A 95 0.77 -6.24 0.24
N GLU A 96 -0.10 -5.81 1.14
CA GLU A 96 -1.45 -6.37 1.29
C GLU A 96 -2.47 -5.64 0.42
N ALA A 97 -3.60 -6.28 0.16
CA ALA A 97 -4.73 -5.66 -0.48
C ALA A 97 -5.24 -4.48 0.33
N ILE A 98 -5.42 -3.32 -0.31
CA ILE A 98 -6.00 -2.13 0.29
C ILE A 98 -7.52 -2.18 0.04
N ALA A 99 -8.29 -2.38 1.10
CA ALA A 99 -9.75 -2.45 1.00
C ALA A 99 -10.36 -1.11 0.48
N PRO A 100 -11.58 -1.12 -0.06
CA PRO A 100 -12.29 0.10 -0.43
C PRO A 100 -12.29 1.13 0.71
N GLN A 101 -12.05 2.39 0.37
CA GLN A 101 -11.94 3.54 1.28
C GLN A 101 -10.76 3.51 2.27
N GLN A 102 -9.90 2.49 2.24
CA GLN A 102 -8.69 2.41 3.06
C GLN A 102 -7.50 3.08 2.39
N GLU A 103 -6.51 3.44 3.18
CA GLU A 103 -5.27 4.05 2.74
C GLU A 103 -4.15 3.01 2.63
N GLY A 104 -3.29 3.20 1.62
CA GLY A 104 -2.03 2.52 1.44
C GLY A 104 -0.89 3.53 1.32
N TRP A 105 0.32 3.00 1.17
CA TRP A 105 1.51 3.82 1.05
C TRP A 105 2.55 3.19 0.13
N VAL A 106 3.40 4.08 -0.44
CA VAL A 106 4.66 3.75 -1.09
C VAL A 106 5.75 4.59 -0.43
N LYS A 107 6.90 3.98 -0.12
CA LYS A 107 8.06 4.67 0.44
C LYS A 107 9.21 4.66 -0.55
N GLY A 108 9.97 5.76 -0.56
CA GLY A 108 11.28 5.83 -1.15
C GLY A 108 12.33 6.08 -0.07
N ILE A 109 13.33 5.22 0.02
CA ILE A 109 14.48 5.40 0.90
C ILE A 109 15.61 5.89 -0.01
N PHE A 110 15.91 7.18 0.06
CA PHE A 110 16.93 7.84 -0.76
C PHE A 110 18.24 7.96 0.02
N ASN A 111 19.31 7.47 -0.56
CA ASN A 111 20.68 7.65 -0.08
C ASN A 111 21.36 8.74 -0.90
N SER A 112 21.74 9.84 -0.24
CA SER A 112 22.39 10.99 -0.88
C SER A 112 23.88 10.85 -1.11
N MET A 113 24.48 9.68 -0.84
CA MET A 113 25.89 9.42 -1.11
C MET A 113 26.22 9.65 -2.59
N ASN A 114 27.28 10.40 -2.86
CA ASN A 114 27.72 10.83 -4.20
C ASN A 114 26.67 11.65 -4.98
N GLN A 115 25.74 12.31 -4.27
CA GLN A 115 24.81 13.26 -4.85
C GLN A 115 25.18 14.67 -4.35
N LYS A 116 25.18 15.65 -5.25
CA LYS A 116 25.44 17.08 -4.91
C LYS A 116 24.53 17.99 -5.72
N GLY A 117 24.12 19.10 -5.10
CA GLY A 117 23.26 20.08 -5.72
C GLY A 117 21.80 19.65 -5.78
N MET A 118 21.06 20.18 -6.75
CA MET A 118 19.64 19.89 -6.91
C MET A 118 19.39 18.46 -7.33
N VAL A 119 18.53 17.77 -6.60
CA VAL A 119 18.12 16.39 -6.82
C VAL A 119 16.65 16.37 -7.21
N ASN A 120 16.34 15.71 -8.34
CA ASN A 120 14.99 15.41 -8.79
C ASN A 120 14.94 13.92 -9.16
N LYS A 121 14.12 13.17 -8.47
CA LYS A 121 13.99 11.72 -8.62
C LYS A 121 12.52 11.32 -8.74
N ASN A 122 12.30 10.11 -9.24
CA ASN A 122 10.94 9.57 -9.37
C ASN A 122 10.87 8.10 -8.94
N ILE A 123 9.64 7.71 -8.61
CA ILE A 123 9.27 6.31 -8.34
C ILE A 123 8.04 6.03 -9.20
N GLN A 124 8.10 5.02 -10.05
CA GLN A 124 6.96 4.52 -10.81
C GLN A 124 6.24 3.44 -10.01
N VAL A 125 4.92 3.56 -9.93
CA VAL A 125 4.04 2.64 -9.20
C VAL A 125 3.00 2.10 -10.15
N THR A 126 2.91 0.78 -10.26
CA THR A 126 1.87 0.09 -11.04
C THR A 126 0.84 -0.52 -10.10
N THR A 127 -0.44 -0.30 -10.39
CA THR A 127 -1.58 -0.77 -9.58
C THR A 127 -2.67 -1.37 -10.47
N ASN A 128 -3.59 -2.17 -9.90
CA ASN A 128 -4.79 -2.67 -10.58
C ASN A 128 -5.90 -1.60 -10.62
N THR A 129 -5.62 -0.42 -11.14
CA THR A 129 -6.59 0.68 -11.18
C THR A 129 -6.88 1.13 -12.60
N SER A 130 -8.15 1.44 -12.88
CA SER A 130 -8.63 1.87 -14.20
C SER A 130 -8.34 3.34 -14.50
N ASN A 131 -8.33 4.18 -13.47
CA ASN A 131 -8.11 5.61 -13.64
C ASN A 131 -6.62 6.00 -13.72
N LYS A 132 -5.72 5.19 -13.17
CA LYS A 132 -4.29 5.48 -13.16
C LYS A 132 -3.44 4.22 -12.90
N THR A 133 -3.40 3.33 -13.88
CA THR A 133 -2.66 2.05 -13.77
C THR A 133 -1.18 2.25 -13.46
N ILE A 134 -0.54 3.29 -14.03
CA ILE A 134 0.83 3.69 -13.73
C ILE A 134 0.81 5.11 -13.16
N SER A 135 1.40 5.29 -11.99
CA SER A 135 1.59 6.58 -11.34
C SER A 135 3.07 6.88 -11.20
N THR A 136 3.44 8.15 -11.34
CA THR A 136 4.80 8.63 -11.09
C THR A 136 4.78 9.52 -9.86
N LEU A 137 5.52 9.11 -8.84
CA LEU A 137 5.76 9.89 -7.63
C LEU A 137 7.07 10.65 -7.81
N LEU A 138 7.11 11.90 -7.38
CA LEU A 138 8.27 12.78 -7.53
C LEU A 138 8.79 13.21 -6.16
N PHE A 139 10.10 13.31 -6.05
CA PHE A 139 10.72 13.97 -4.91
C PHE A 139 11.94 14.76 -5.32
N SER A 140 12.16 15.87 -4.64
CA SER A 140 13.22 16.81 -4.94
C SER A 140 13.78 17.46 -3.68
N GLY A 141 14.94 18.08 -3.80
CA GLY A 141 15.63 18.82 -2.75
C GLY A 141 17.06 19.11 -3.14
N SER A 142 17.87 19.58 -2.21
CA SER A 142 19.29 19.91 -2.40
C SER A 142 20.17 19.06 -1.50
N VAL A 143 21.33 18.65 -2.00
CA VAL A 143 22.38 17.95 -1.24
C VAL A 143 23.62 18.82 -1.19
N GLU A 144 24.11 19.10 0.03
CA GLU A 144 25.31 19.91 0.33
C GLU A 144 26.50 19.05 0.73
#